data_783b9e5184a622abfd8aaef97323763b
#
_entry.id   783b9e5184a622abfd8aaef97323763b
#
_cell.length_a   1.000
_cell.length_b   1.000
_cell.length_c   1.000
_cell.angle_alpha   90.00
_cell.angle_beta   90.00
_cell.angle_gamma   90.00
#
_symmetry.space_group_name_H-M   'P 1'
#
loop_
_entity.id
_entity.type
_entity.pdbx_description
1 polymer ?
#
loop_
_entity_poly.entity_id
_entity_poly.type
_entity_poly.pdbx_seq_one_letter_code
_entity_poly.pdbx_strand_id
1 'polypeptide(L)'
;ILNDAEISVERRVLDSIQKRDPQMADDIKEQMLLFEDIIHFDDRTVQLIINEMEKTDLVMGLKGVDDELAEKFLSNMSSRAADMLREDMEALGPVPLKDVKEAQQRIIKKIKELEESGQITTRKMDAEEIVE
;
A
#
# COMPACT_ATOMS: atom_id res chain seq x y z
N ILE A 1 6.72 -11.31 1.95
CA ILE A 1 6.46 -10.07 2.67
C ILE A 1 7.72 -9.61 3.36
N LEU A 2 8.12 -8.36 3.13
CA LEU A 2 9.35 -7.82 3.66
C LEU A 2 9.12 -7.11 4.98
N ASN A 3 10.02 -7.34 5.94
CA ASN A 3 10.06 -6.56 7.17
C ASN A 3 10.97 -5.33 6.98
N ASP A 4 11.10 -4.49 7.99
CA ASP A 4 11.88 -3.27 7.88
C ASP A 4 13.35 -3.51 7.49
N ALA A 5 13.96 -4.56 8.05
CA ALA A 5 15.34 -4.88 7.73
C ALA A 5 15.48 -5.33 6.28
N GLU A 6 14.54 -6.13 5.80
CA GLU A 6 14.53 -6.60 4.41
C GLU A 6 14.33 -5.44 3.42
N ILE A 7 13.45 -4.52 3.75
CA ILE A 7 13.23 -3.33 2.93
C ILE A 7 14.49 -2.49 2.84
N SER A 8 15.20 -2.32 3.96
CA SER A 8 16.45 -1.56 3.98
C SER A 8 17.53 -2.21 3.13
N VAL A 9 17.61 -3.55 3.16
CA VAL A 9 18.56 -4.30 2.33
C VAL A 9 18.22 -4.12 0.86
N GLU A 10 16.94 -4.22 0.50
CA GLU A 10 16.51 -4.02 -0.89
C GLU A 10 16.87 -2.63 -1.40
N ARG A 11 16.68 -1.60 -0.60
CA ARG A 11 17.03 -0.24 -0.98
C ARG A 11 18.51 -0.09 -1.25
N ARG A 12 19.35 -0.70 -0.45
CA ARG A 12 20.80 -0.68 -0.65
C ARG A 12 21.20 -1.41 -1.93
N VAL A 13 20.55 -2.53 -2.21
CA VAL A 13 20.79 -3.28 -3.44
C VAL A 13 20.39 -2.43 -4.65
N LEU A 14 19.24 -1.78 -4.60
CA LEU A 14 18.78 -0.91 -5.67
C LEU A 14 19.75 0.23 -5.93
N ASP A 15 20.28 0.85 -4.87
CA ASP A 15 21.26 1.92 -5.01
C ASP A 15 22.52 1.43 -5.68
N SER A 16 22.99 0.24 -5.32
CA SER A 16 24.17 -0.37 -5.95
C SER A 16 23.93 -0.66 -7.42
N ILE A 17 22.77 -1.21 -7.76
CA ILE A 17 22.40 -1.50 -9.13
C ILE A 17 22.29 -0.22 -9.95
N GLN A 18 21.72 0.82 -9.35
CA GLN A 18 21.53 2.09 -10.05
C GLN A 18 22.86 2.74 -10.47
N LYS A 19 23.91 2.52 -9.70
CA LYS A 19 25.26 3.00 -10.04
C LYS A 19 25.86 2.24 -11.20
N ARG A 20 25.51 0.97 -11.36
CA ARG A 20 26.05 0.11 -12.40
C ARG A 20 25.19 0.03 -13.63
N ASP A 21 23.88 -0.03 -13.43
CA ASP A 21 22.91 -0.19 -14.49
C ASP A 21 21.62 0.51 -14.11
N PRO A 22 21.50 1.81 -14.42
CA PRO A 22 20.31 2.58 -14.08
C PRO A 22 19.01 2.00 -14.63
N GLN A 23 19.06 1.44 -15.84
CA GLN A 23 17.87 0.85 -16.46
C GLN A 23 17.35 -0.33 -15.65
N MET A 24 18.25 -1.18 -15.19
CA MET A 24 17.86 -2.34 -14.40
C MET A 24 17.27 -1.92 -13.06
N ALA A 25 17.83 -0.89 -12.43
CA ALA A 25 17.30 -0.36 -11.18
C ALA A 25 15.88 0.17 -11.36
N ASP A 26 15.60 0.86 -12.43
CA ASP A 26 14.28 1.38 -12.73
C ASP A 26 13.28 0.25 -12.94
N ASP A 27 13.67 -0.80 -13.66
CA ASP A 27 12.82 -1.96 -13.88
C ASP A 27 12.46 -2.65 -12.57
N ILE A 28 13.43 -2.79 -11.66
CA ILE A 28 13.19 -3.40 -10.35
C ILE A 28 12.24 -2.52 -9.53
N LYS A 29 12.44 -1.22 -9.53
CA LYS A 29 11.57 -0.29 -8.81
C LYS A 29 10.13 -0.36 -9.30
N GLU A 30 9.93 -0.51 -10.60
CA GLU A 30 8.59 -0.65 -11.16
C GLU A 30 7.89 -1.91 -10.69
N GLN A 31 8.64 -2.95 -10.35
CA GLN A 31 8.08 -4.19 -9.87
C GLN A 31 7.83 -4.20 -8.37
N MET A 32 8.37 -3.22 -7.63
CA MET A 32 8.16 -3.09 -6.20
C MET A 32 6.89 -2.32 -5.91
N LEU A 33 6.05 -2.88 -5.05
CA LEU A 33 4.87 -2.19 -4.57
C LEU A 33 5.11 -1.74 -3.14
N LEU A 34 5.03 -0.44 -2.92
CA LEU A 34 5.13 0.16 -1.60
C LEU A 34 3.75 0.57 -1.12
N PHE A 35 3.53 0.55 0.19
CA PHE A 35 2.23 0.89 0.75
C PHE A 35 1.78 2.30 0.35
N GLU A 36 2.69 3.26 0.33
CA GLU A 36 2.38 4.63 -0.07
C GLU A 36 1.97 4.76 -1.54
N ASP A 37 2.24 3.77 -2.37
CA ASP A 37 1.81 3.79 -3.77
C ASP A 37 0.29 3.74 -3.92
N ILE A 38 -0.40 3.31 -2.87
CA ILE A 38 -1.87 3.23 -2.88
C ILE A 38 -2.50 4.60 -3.12
N ILE A 39 -1.81 5.67 -2.77
CA ILE A 39 -2.33 7.01 -3.01
C ILE A 39 -2.60 7.28 -4.49
N HIS A 40 -1.93 6.55 -5.38
CA HIS A 40 -2.08 6.70 -6.83
C HIS A 40 -3.11 5.75 -7.44
N PHE A 41 -3.68 4.87 -6.65
CA PHE A 41 -4.69 3.93 -7.14
C PHE A 41 -6.01 4.65 -7.38
N ASP A 42 -6.81 4.14 -8.30
CA ASP A 42 -8.14 4.69 -8.52
C ASP A 42 -9.08 4.25 -7.38
N ASP A 43 -10.22 4.92 -7.29
CA ASP A 43 -11.16 4.69 -6.20
C ASP A 43 -11.70 3.26 -6.21
N ARG A 44 -11.97 2.72 -7.39
CA ARG A 44 -12.48 1.36 -7.51
C ARG A 44 -11.49 0.34 -6.96
N THR A 45 -10.21 0.53 -7.26
CA THR A 45 -9.15 -0.35 -6.77
C THR A 45 -9.07 -0.30 -5.26
N VAL A 46 -9.11 0.91 -4.68
CA VAL A 46 -9.08 1.08 -3.24
C VAL A 46 -10.29 0.42 -2.59
N GLN A 47 -11.47 0.57 -3.18
CA GLN A 47 -12.69 -0.04 -2.67
C GLN A 47 -12.59 -1.57 -2.66
N LEU A 48 -12.03 -2.16 -3.71
CA LEU A 48 -11.81 -3.61 -3.75
C LEU A 48 -10.86 -4.07 -2.66
N ILE A 49 -9.79 -3.32 -2.44
CA ILE A 49 -8.84 -3.63 -1.38
C ILE A 49 -9.53 -3.61 -0.02
N ILE A 50 -10.29 -2.56 0.24
CA ILE A 50 -11.02 -2.40 1.50
C ILE A 50 -11.98 -3.57 1.73
N ASN A 51 -12.71 -3.97 0.69
CA ASN A 51 -13.67 -5.06 0.79
C ASN A 51 -13.01 -6.42 1.05
N GLU A 52 -11.77 -6.59 0.60
CA GLU A 52 -11.05 -7.86 0.74
C GLU A 52 -10.22 -7.94 2.01
N MET A 53 -10.02 -6.81 2.70
CA MET A 53 -9.18 -6.78 3.90
C MET A 53 -10.02 -6.89 5.17
N GLU A 54 -9.44 -7.48 6.20
CA GLU A 54 -10.04 -7.47 7.51
C GLU A 54 -9.90 -6.08 8.12
N LYS A 55 -10.91 -5.68 8.85
CA LYS A 55 -10.95 -4.37 9.50
C LYS A 55 -9.76 -4.14 10.42
N THR A 56 -9.34 -5.17 11.15
CA THR A 56 -8.20 -5.06 12.06
C THR A 56 -6.92 -4.69 11.34
N ASP A 57 -6.71 -5.24 10.15
CA ASP A 57 -5.53 -4.93 9.35
C ASP A 57 -5.58 -3.50 8.80
N LEU A 58 -6.77 -3.04 8.43
CA LEU A 58 -6.94 -1.66 7.98
C LEU A 58 -6.67 -0.68 9.12
N VAL A 59 -7.22 -0.93 10.30
CA VAL A 59 -7.01 -0.07 11.47
C VAL A 59 -5.52 0.02 11.78
N MET A 60 -4.86 -1.12 11.91
CA MET A 60 -3.45 -1.16 12.27
C MET A 60 -2.57 -0.55 11.19
N GLY A 61 -2.82 -0.89 9.93
CA GLY A 61 -2.00 -0.40 8.82
C GLY A 61 -2.10 1.10 8.62
N LEU A 62 -3.27 1.68 8.89
CA LEU A 62 -3.48 3.12 8.71
C LEU A 62 -2.97 3.96 9.88
N LYS A 63 -2.60 3.34 10.99
CA LYS A 63 -2.08 4.09 12.14
C LYS A 63 -0.77 4.81 11.84
N GLY A 64 0.03 4.28 10.92
CA GLY A 64 1.35 4.83 10.65
C GLY A 64 1.46 5.63 9.37
N VAL A 65 0.36 5.92 8.68
CA VAL A 65 0.41 6.65 7.42
C VAL A 65 0.07 8.12 7.65
N ASP A 66 0.41 8.96 6.66
CA ASP A 66 0.03 10.36 6.72
C ASP A 66 -1.48 10.52 6.45
N ASP A 67 -1.98 11.72 6.73
CA ASP A 67 -3.41 11.99 6.63
C ASP A 67 -3.92 11.83 5.21
N GLU A 68 -3.11 12.16 4.22
CA GLU A 68 -3.51 12.07 2.82
C GLU A 68 -3.81 10.63 2.42
N LEU A 69 -2.95 9.69 2.79
CA LEU A 69 -3.17 8.29 2.47
C LEU A 69 -4.34 7.71 3.29
N ALA A 70 -4.46 8.08 4.56
CA ALA A 70 -5.58 7.67 5.38
C ALA A 70 -6.90 8.13 4.76
N GLU A 71 -6.96 9.38 4.30
CA GLU A 71 -8.15 9.90 3.63
C GLU A 71 -8.46 9.17 2.33
N LYS A 72 -7.45 8.72 1.61
CA LYS A 72 -7.66 7.92 0.39
C LYS A 72 -8.49 6.68 0.70
N PHE A 73 -8.23 6.02 1.82
CA PHE A 73 -9.02 4.87 2.26
C PHE A 73 -10.39 5.30 2.75
N LEU A 74 -10.42 6.29 3.65
CA LEU A 74 -11.67 6.70 4.30
C LEU A 74 -12.68 7.27 3.31
N SER A 75 -12.23 8.02 2.32
CA SER A 75 -13.10 8.60 1.30
C SER A 75 -13.73 7.55 0.37
N ASN A 76 -13.20 6.34 0.38
CA ASN A 76 -13.73 5.23 -0.40
C ASN A 76 -14.61 4.29 0.42
N MET A 77 -15.01 4.72 1.60
CA MET A 77 -15.89 3.98 2.50
C MET A 77 -17.18 4.76 2.69
N SER A 78 -18.24 4.08 3.14
CA SER A 78 -19.44 4.80 3.55
C SER A 78 -19.11 5.68 4.75
N SER A 79 -19.89 6.74 4.96
CA SER A 79 -19.68 7.64 6.10
C SER A 79 -19.67 6.89 7.41
N ARG A 80 -20.57 5.93 7.57
CA ARG A 80 -20.66 5.12 8.77
C ARG A 80 -19.44 4.25 8.97
N ALA A 81 -18.99 3.59 7.91
CA ALA A 81 -17.81 2.73 7.97
C ALA A 81 -16.55 3.56 8.26
N ALA A 82 -16.44 4.72 7.63
CA ALA A 82 -15.30 5.61 7.86
C ALA A 82 -15.25 6.10 9.31
N ASP A 83 -16.41 6.48 9.86
CA ASP A 83 -16.49 6.91 11.26
C ASP A 83 -16.10 5.78 12.21
N MET A 84 -16.57 4.57 11.95
CA MET A 84 -16.21 3.41 12.76
C MET A 84 -14.71 3.13 12.70
N LEU A 85 -14.12 3.26 11.51
CA LEU A 85 -12.69 3.04 11.35
C LEU A 85 -11.88 4.09 12.13
N ARG A 86 -12.29 5.36 12.05
CA ARG A 86 -11.64 6.43 12.81
C ARG A 86 -11.72 6.17 14.32
N GLU A 87 -12.89 5.78 14.81
CA GLU A 87 -13.07 5.45 16.22
C GLU A 87 -12.19 4.30 16.66
N ASP A 88 -12.10 3.25 15.83
CA ASP A 88 -11.26 2.10 16.12
C ASP A 88 -9.78 2.48 16.14
N MET A 89 -9.36 3.36 15.24
CA MET A 89 -7.98 3.83 15.22
C MET A 89 -7.64 4.63 16.48
N GLU A 90 -8.56 5.47 16.94
CA GLU A 90 -8.37 6.22 18.18
C GLU A 90 -8.37 5.29 19.40
N ALA A 91 -9.29 4.34 19.44
CA ALA A 91 -9.39 3.39 20.56
C ALA A 91 -8.14 2.52 20.67
N LEU A 92 -7.50 2.23 19.54
CA LEU A 92 -6.29 1.42 19.55
C LEU A 92 -5.13 2.12 20.24
N GLY A 93 -5.08 3.45 20.17
CA GLY A 93 -4.01 4.24 20.77
C GLY A 93 -2.65 3.98 20.12
N PRO A 94 -1.56 4.32 20.81
CA PRO A 94 -0.21 4.08 20.30
C PRO A 94 0.06 2.60 20.12
N VAL A 95 0.68 2.24 19.00
CA VAL A 95 1.00 0.84 18.69
C VAL A 95 2.45 0.74 18.23
N PRO A 96 3.09 -0.44 18.39
CA PRO A 96 4.45 -0.63 17.89
C PRO A 96 4.52 -0.47 16.38
N LEU A 97 5.56 0.18 15.90
CA LEU A 97 5.77 0.36 14.46
C LEU A 97 5.84 -0.99 13.75
N LYS A 98 6.40 -1.99 14.39
CA LYS A 98 6.47 -3.33 13.83
C LYS A 98 5.09 -3.88 13.46
N ASP A 99 4.12 -3.70 14.34
CA ASP A 99 2.77 -4.18 14.12
C ASP A 99 2.10 -3.44 12.96
N VAL A 100 2.33 -2.14 12.86
CA VAL A 100 1.83 -1.34 11.74
C VAL A 100 2.41 -1.85 10.42
N LYS A 101 3.71 -2.08 10.38
CA LYS A 101 4.39 -2.56 9.18
C LYS A 101 3.90 -3.95 8.76
N GLU A 102 3.69 -4.82 9.72
CA GLU A 102 3.16 -6.15 9.43
C GLU A 102 1.75 -6.09 8.82
N ALA A 103 0.91 -5.22 9.36
CA ALA A 103 -0.44 -5.03 8.80
C ALA A 103 -0.38 -4.47 7.38
N GLN A 104 0.49 -3.50 7.14
CA GLN A 104 0.70 -2.94 5.81
C GLN A 104 1.18 -4.00 4.83
N GLN A 105 2.05 -4.90 5.27
CA GLN A 105 2.53 -5.98 4.43
C GLN A 105 1.42 -6.97 4.07
N ARG A 106 0.51 -7.23 5.00
CA ARG A 106 -0.66 -8.07 4.70
C ARG A 106 -1.56 -7.43 3.66
N ILE A 107 -1.73 -6.11 3.73
CA ILE A 107 -2.50 -5.37 2.72
C ILE A 107 -1.81 -5.46 1.36
N ILE A 108 -0.51 -5.26 1.31
CA ILE A 108 0.27 -5.37 0.07
C ILE A 108 0.16 -6.76 -0.52
N LYS A 109 0.22 -7.79 0.31
CA LYS A 109 0.07 -9.16 -0.14
C LYS A 109 -1.29 -9.37 -0.81
N LYS A 110 -2.34 -8.85 -0.20
CA LYS A 110 -3.69 -8.94 -0.77
C LYS A 110 -3.76 -8.20 -2.10
N ILE A 111 -3.14 -7.04 -2.20
CA ILE A 111 -3.10 -6.27 -3.43
C ILE A 111 -2.44 -7.09 -4.56
N LYS A 112 -1.34 -7.74 -4.26
CA LYS A 112 -0.64 -8.59 -5.23
C LYS A 112 -1.51 -9.76 -5.67
N GLU A 113 -2.23 -10.37 -4.75
CA GLU A 113 -3.14 -11.45 -5.06
C GLU A 113 -4.27 -10.99 -5.99
N LEU A 114 -4.82 -9.81 -5.73
CA LEU A 114 -5.86 -9.24 -6.58
C LEU A 114 -5.33 -8.89 -7.96
N GLU A 115 -4.10 -8.41 -8.03
CA GLU A 115 -3.45 -8.11 -9.31
C GLU A 115 -3.21 -9.39 -10.12
N GLU A 116 -2.72 -10.43 -9.48
CA GLU A 116 -2.48 -11.71 -10.14
C GLU A 116 -3.75 -12.34 -10.66
N SER A 117 -4.87 -12.14 -9.97
CA SER A 117 -6.17 -12.64 -10.41
C SER A 117 -6.80 -11.79 -11.51
N GLY A 118 -6.20 -10.66 -11.85
CA GLY A 118 -6.69 -9.76 -12.88
C GLY A 118 -7.80 -8.82 -12.43
N GLN A 119 -8.12 -8.78 -11.14
CA GLN A 119 -9.19 -7.91 -10.64
C GLN A 119 -8.78 -6.45 -10.55
N ILE A 120 -7.49 -6.17 -10.37
CA ILE A 120 -6.97 -4.82 -10.31
C ILE A 120 -5.66 -4.72 -11.08
N THR A 121 -5.28 -3.49 -11.41
CA THR A 121 -3.94 -3.20 -11.89
C THR A 121 -3.31 -2.17 -10.95
N THR A 122 -2.06 -2.41 -10.57
CA THR A 122 -1.33 -1.52 -9.69
C THR A 122 -0.33 -0.64 -10.45
N ARG A 123 -0.26 -0.81 -11.76
CA ARG A 123 0.66 -0.03 -12.59
C ARG A 123 0.07 1.32 -12.88
N LYS A 124 0.53 2.33 -12.20
CA LYS A 124 0.10 3.70 -12.51
C LYS A 124 0.55 4.14 -13.91
N MET A 125 1.58 3.52 -14.44
CA MET A 125 2.05 3.77 -15.80
C MET A 125 1.01 3.42 -16.85
N ASP A 126 0.17 2.45 -16.56
CA ASP A 126 -0.87 2.02 -17.51
C ASP A 126 -1.81 3.15 -17.86
N ALA A 127 -2.13 3.98 -16.87
CA ALA A 127 -2.99 5.14 -17.11
C ALA A 127 -2.33 6.14 -18.05
N GLU A 128 -1.04 6.30 -17.95
CA GLU A 128 -0.29 7.21 -18.81
C GLU A 128 -0.21 6.68 -20.24
N GLU A 129 -0.05 5.38 -20.38
CA GLU A 129 0.02 4.76 -21.69
C GLU A 129 -1.28 4.89 -22.46
N ILE A 130 -2.37 4.94 -21.76
CA ILE A 130 -3.69 5.06 -22.38
C ILE A 130 -3.92 6.46 -22.93
N VAL A 131 -3.21 7.42 -22.41
CA VAL A 131 -3.44 8.82 -22.73
C VAL A 131 -3.14 9.15 -24.18
N GLU A 132 -2.22 8.42 -24.79
CA GLU A 132 -1.99 8.72 -26.17
C GLU A 132 -3.20 8.32 -27.03
#